data_daea8e61c0760e913c70cb968ed84308
#
_entry.id   daea8e61c0760e913c70cb968ed84308
#
_cell.length_a   1.000
_cell.length_b   1.000
_cell.length_c   1.000
_cell.angle_alpha   90.00
_cell.angle_beta   90.00
_cell.angle_gamma   90.00
#
_symmetry.space_group_name_H-M   'P 1'
#
loop_
_entity.id
_entity.type
_entity.pdbx_description
1 polymer ?
#
loop_
_entity_poly.entity_id
_entity_poly.type
_entity_poly.pdbx_seq_one_letter_code
_entity_poly.pdbx_strand_id
1 'polypeptide(L)'
;GYLWRVNCYPRGDKVDGDNEHLSIYLQLLTKSKNVRAIFDASMVCRDGTLSSSDALRSVEVYPPRRGIDLGWKRFVKRSDLELSYVTNGRVTILCGVIVIDSTLPVPPPPDLASHLGHLLDSALGTDVSFIVGGEVFRAHRAVLAARSPVFNAELFGAMADATMPSITLHDIEPAAFKVMLQFVYTDALPSDDELGDPLAEMMIHLLVAADRFALDRLKVICELKLCENVSAETVASVLVCAETYGCPKLKRECMDFFAVKRNFMKAMATDGFLMLLQKFPTLAVDLAVT
;
A
#
# COMPACT_ATOMS: atom_id res chain seq x y z
N GLY A 1 29.87 -2.99 -24.51
CA GLY A 1 29.63 -1.73 -23.81
C GLY A 1 28.25 -1.18 -24.11
N TYR A 2 27.76 -0.24 -23.32
CA TYR A 2 26.47 0.42 -23.53
C TYR A 2 26.67 1.75 -24.22
N LEU A 3 25.78 2.10 -25.15
CA LEU A 3 25.77 3.38 -25.83
C LEU A 3 24.71 4.26 -25.19
N TRP A 4 25.10 5.44 -24.74
CA TRP A 4 24.28 6.42 -24.07
C TRP A 4 24.17 7.73 -24.84
N ARG A 5 23.07 8.44 -24.67
CA ARG A 5 22.86 9.78 -25.18
C ARG A 5 22.42 10.70 -24.03
N VAL A 6 23.05 11.85 -23.93
CA VAL A 6 22.59 12.94 -23.08
C VAL A 6 21.76 13.89 -23.93
N ASN A 7 20.52 14.12 -23.54
CA ASN A 7 19.61 15.09 -24.15
C ASN A 7 19.58 16.36 -23.27
N CYS A 8 19.96 17.47 -23.81
CA CYS A 8 19.96 18.76 -23.10
C CYS A 8 18.99 19.72 -23.79
N TYR A 9 18.08 20.30 -23.01
CA TYR A 9 17.06 21.24 -23.46
C TYR A 9 17.25 22.58 -22.76
N PRO A 10 17.92 23.54 -23.40
CA PRO A 10 18.28 24.84 -22.78
C PRO A 10 17.09 25.71 -22.38
N ARG A 11 15.91 25.44 -22.93
CA ARG A 11 14.66 26.16 -22.66
C ARG A 11 13.58 25.27 -22.04
N GLY A 12 13.98 24.19 -21.38
CA GLY A 12 13.07 23.21 -20.83
C GLY A 12 12.55 22.19 -21.86
N ASP A 13 11.98 21.11 -21.39
CA ASP A 13 11.34 20.12 -22.24
C ASP A 13 10.02 20.68 -22.80
N LYS A 14 9.71 20.37 -24.07
CA LYS A 14 8.56 20.89 -24.81
C LYS A 14 7.20 20.57 -24.21
N VAL A 15 7.14 19.59 -23.31
CA VAL A 15 5.87 19.07 -22.77
C VAL A 15 5.20 20.03 -21.78
N ASP A 16 5.94 20.93 -21.10
CA ASP A 16 5.36 21.75 -20.02
C ASP A 16 5.48 23.27 -20.22
N GLY A 17 6.09 23.73 -21.30
CA GLY A 17 6.22 25.18 -21.56
C GLY A 17 6.99 25.98 -20.51
N ASP A 18 7.71 25.31 -19.59
CA ASP A 18 8.55 25.94 -18.58
C ASP A 18 9.89 26.40 -19.24
N ASN A 19 9.87 27.61 -19.79
CA ASN A 19 11.06 28.21 -20.37
C ASN A 19 12.07 28.74 -19.33
N GLU A 20 11.85 28.46 -18.03
CA GLU A 20 12.65 29.03 -16.94
C GLU A 20 13.86 28.17 -16.56
N HIS A 21 13.85 26.88 -16.94
CA HIS A 21 14.90 25.95 -16.55
C HIS A 21 15.55 25.26 -17.75
N LEU A 22 16.82 24.92 -17.58
CA LEU A 22 17.51 23.92 -18.41
C LEU A 22 17.12 22.53 -17.91
N SER A 23 16.77 21.64 -18.84
CA SER A 23 16.48 20.22 -18.53
C SER A 23 17.58 19.34 -19.13
N ILE A 24 17.89 18.23 -18.42
CA ILE A 24 18.89 17.28 -18.85
C ILE A 24 18.43 15.86 -18.59
N TYR A 25 18.60 14.98 -19.59
CA TYR A 25 18.16 13.59 -19.54
C TYR A 25 19.22 12.65 -20.10
N LEU A 26 19.25 11.43 -19.58
CA LEU A 26 20.05 10.33 -20.08
C LEU A 26 19.16 9.28 -20.76
N GLN A 27 19.57 8.83 -21.92
CA GLN A 27 18.88 7.81 -22.71
C GLN A 27 19.82 6.65 -23.02
N LEU A 28 19.35 5.40 -22.80
CA LEU A 28 20.03 4.20 -23.25
C LEU A 28 19.70 3.94 -24.72
N LEU A 29 20.71 3.88 -25.59
CA LEU A 29 20.56 3.61 -27.02
C LEU A 29 20.75 2.14 -27.36
N THR A 30 21.50 1.40 -26.56
CA THR A 30 21.74 -0.03 -26.78
C THR A 30 20.46 -0.84 -26.53
N LYS A 31 20.13 -1.72 -27.48
CA LYS A 31 19.05 -2.69 -27.32
C LYS A 31 19.52 -3.83 -26.40
N SER A 32 19.43 -3.64 -25.11
CA SER A 32 19.76 -4.67 -24.12
C SER A 32 18.60 -4.85 -23.14
N LYS A 33 18.75 -5.75 -22.18
CA LYS A 33 17.83 -5.85 -21.03
C LYS A 33 17.86 -4.54 -20.22
N ASN A 34 16.98 -4.37 -19.26
CA ASN A 34 17.00 -3.25 -18.31
C ASN A 34 18.41 -3.04 -17.74
N VAL A 35 18.94 -1.82 -17.87
CA VAL A 35 20.26 -1.45 -17.38
C VAL A 35 20.10 -0.50 -16.22
N ARG A 36 20.59 -0.89 -15.06
CA ARG A 36 20.65 0.00 -13.88
C ARG A 36 21.91 0.85 -13.96
N ALA A 37 21.75 2.17 -13.88
CA ALA A 37 22.88 3.08 -13.93
C ALA A 37 22.69 4.28 -12.97
N ILE A 38 23.82 4.81 -12.52
CA ILE A 38 23.88 6.09 -11.83
C ILE A 38 24.12 7.13 -12.92
N PHE A 39 23.33 8.17 -12.96
CA PHE A 39 23.52 9.35 -13.77
C PHE A 39 23.88 10.53 -12.87
N ASP A 40 25.05 11.13 -13.12
CA ASP A 40 25.52 12.33 -12.46
C ASP A 40 25.54 13.48 -13.48
N ALA A 41 25.06 14.65 -13.09
CA ALA A 41 25.21 15.86 -13.86
C ALA A 41 25.57 17.02 -12.92
N SER A 42 26.59 17.79 -13.29
CA SER A 42 27.07 18.94 -12.51
C SER A 42 27.42 20.09 -13.45
N MET A 43 27.07 21.33 -13.06
CA MET A 43 27.48 22.53 -13.75
C MET A 43 28.93 22.85 -13.45
N VAL A 44 29.63 23.37 -14.46
CA VAL A 44 30.98 23.93 -14.28
C VAL A 44 30.87 25.43 -14.14
N CYS A 45 31.34 25.97 -13.03
CA CYS A 45 31.37 27.41 -12.75
C CYS A 45 32.37 28.15 -13.69
N ARG A 46 32.27 29.49 -13.76
CA ARG A 46 33.15 30.34 -14.58
C ARG A 46 34.62 30.21 -14.20
N ASP A 47 34.93 29.87 -12.98
CA ASP A 47 36.30 29.62 -12.47
C ASP A 47 36.83 28.23 -12.78
N GLY A 48 36.02 27.37 -13.43
CA GLY A 48 36.37 26.00 -13.76
C GLY A 48 36.09 24.99 -12.65
N THR A 49 35.55 25.41 -11.51
CA THR A 49 35.17 24.51 -10.44
C THR A 49 33.81 23.85 -10.70
N LEU A 50 33.55 22.71 -10.07
CA LEU A 50 32.23 22.09 -10.14
C LEU A 50 31.30 22.76 -9.14
N SER A 51 30.06 23.04 -9.58
CA SER A 51 29.02 23.56 -8.71
C SER A 51 28.61 22.47 -7.70
N SER A 52 28.50 22.86 -6.44
CA SER A 52 27.95 22.00 -5.40
C SER A 52 26.42 22.13 -5.26
N SER A 53 25.86 23.27 -5.67
CA SER A 53 24.42 23.53 -5.62
C SER A 53 23.66 22.93 -6.81
N ASP A 54 24.29 22.95 -8.01
CA ASP A 54 23.69 22.44 -9.25
C ASP A 54 24.40 21.14 -9.70
N ALA A 55 24.52 20.22 -8.76
CA ALA A 55 25.01 18.86 -8.94
C ALA A 55 23.94 17.87 -8.51
N LEU A 56 23.47 17.06 -9.45
CA LEU A 56 22.43 16.08 -9.21
C LEU A 56 22.90 14.66 -9.55
N ARG A 57 22.44 13.70 -8.75
CA ARG A 57 22.70 12.27 -8.93
C ARG A 57 21.40 11.49 -8.79
N SER A 58 21.14 10.59 -9.74
CA SER A 58 20.03 9.62 -9.65
C SER A 58 20.50 8.21 -9.94
N VAL A 59 19.78 7.24 -9.41
CA VAL A 59 19.95 5.82 -9.69
C VAL A 59 18.67 5.33 -10.36
N GLU A 60 18.77 4.99 -11.66
CA GLU A 60 17.59 4.67 -12.45
C GLU A 60 17.77 3.33 -13.18
N VAL A 61 16.65 2.73 -13.57
CA VAL A 61 16.60 1.56 -14.43
C VAL A 61 16.16 2.00 -15.81
N TYR A 62 17.07 1.89 -16.77
CA TYR A 62 16.84 2.26 -18.16
C TYR A 62 16.30 1.07 -18.94
N PRO A 63 15.01 1.11 -19.35
CA PRO A 63 14.42 0.01 -20.12
C PRO A 63 14.95 -0.02 -21.55
N PRO A 64 14.91 -1.16 -22.24
CA PRO A 64 15.42 -1.34 -23.60
C PRO A 64 14.54 -0.67 -24.67
N ARG A 65 13.57 0.15 -24.30
CA ARG A 65 12.64 0.81 -25.22
C ARG A 65 13.24 2.13 -25.73
N ARG A 66 13.22 2.30 -27.06
CA ARG A 66 13.55 3.60 -27.67
C ARG A 66 12.57 4.69 -27.19
N GLY A 67 13.10 5.84 -26.84
CA GLY A 67 12.29 7.03 -26.51
C GLY A 67 12.00 7.27 -25.02
N ILE A 68 12.56 6.45 -24.13
CA ILE A 68 12.51 6.73 -22.69
C ILE A 68 13.85 7.34 -22.29
N ASP A 69 13.82 8.58 -21.88
CA ASP A 69 14.92 9.31 -21.26
C ASP A 69 14.53 9.65 -19.81
N LEU A 70 15.49 9.48 -18.91
CA LEU A 70 15.34 9.72 -17.47
C LEU A 70 16.34 10.78 -17.02
N GLY A 71 15.90 11.73 -16.20
CA GLY A 71 16.76 12.83 -15.76
C GLY A 71 15.97 13.92 -15.05
N TRP A 72 16.46 15.14 -15.16
CA TRP A 72 15.92 16.27 -14.42
C TRP A 72 15.32 17.32 -15.35
N LYS A 73 14.02 17.53 -15.19
CA LYS A 73 13.23 18.52 -15.92
C LYS A 73 13.62 19.95 -15.55
N ARG A 74 13.95 20.19 -14.29
CA ARG A 74 14.37 21.47 -13.73
C ARG A 74 15.78 21.32 -13.16
N PHE A 75 16.77 21.16 -14.06
CA PHE A 75 18.14 20.93 -13.65
C PHE A 75 18.79 22.22 -13.11
N VAL A 76 18.75 23.31 -13.87
CA VAL A 76 19.28 24.61 -13.46
C VAL A 76 18.37 25.73 -13.96
N LYS A 77 18.13 26.73 -13.12
CA LYS A 77 17.34 27.89 -13.48
C LYS A 77 18.12 28.77 -14.49
N ARG A 78 17.42 29.26 -15.51
CA ARG A 78 18.09 30.05 -16.58
C ARG A 78 18.73 31.34 -16.10
N SER A 79 18.13 32.03 -15.12
CA SER A 79 18.75 33.20 -14.47
C SER A 79 20.13 32.87 -13.89
N ASP A 80 20.27 31.69 -13.29
CA ASP A 80 21.49 31.26 -12.63
C ASP A 80 22.55 30.81 -13.65
N LEU A 81 22.07 30.21 -14.78
CA LEU A 81 22.93 29.88 -15.92
C LEU A 81 23.73 31.07 -16.40
N GLU A 82 23.04 32.20 -16.70
CA GLU A 82 23.68 33.41 -17.24
C GLU A 82 24.60 34.07 -16.23
N LEU A 83 24.29 34.02 -14.95
CA LEU A 83 25.07 34.63 -13.88
C LEU A 83 26.32 33.81 -13.51
N SER A 84 26.22 32.49 -13.43
CA SER A 84 27.24 31.67 -12.77
C SER A 84 28.01 30.74 -13.72
N TYR A 85 27.42 30.34 -14.86
CA TYR A 85 27.94 29.21 -15.65
C TYR A 85 28.32 29.57 -17.10
N VAL A 86 27.86 30.70 -17.65
CA VAL A 86 28.20 31.10 -19.03
C VAL A 86 29.61 31.70 -19.08
N THR A 87 30.49 31.07 -19.86
CA THR A 87 31.83 31.55 -20.17
C THR A 87 32.01 31.60 -21.68
N ASN A 88 32.28 32.79 -22.23
CA ASN A 88 32.42 33.00 -23.68
C ASN A 88 31.23 32.50 -24.52
N GLY A 89 30.00 32.68 -24.01
CA GLY A 89 28.77 32.22 -24.65
C GLY A 89 28.56 30.71 -24.62
N ARG A 90 29.32 29.98 -23.82
CA ARG A 90 29.24 28.51 -23.67
C ARG A 90 28.93 28.11 -22.23
N VAL A 91 28.23 27.02 -22.10
CA VAL A 91 27.94 26.33 -20.81
C VAL A 91 28.60 24.97 -20.84
N THR A 92 29.28 24.61 -19.76
CA THR A 92 29.90 23.30 -19.62
C THR A 92 29.14 22.50 -18.54
N ILE A 93 28.70 21.29 -18.90
CA ILE A 93 28.04 20.34 -17.99
C ILE A 93 28.91 19.09 -17.95
N LEU A 94 29.34 18.70 -16.78
CA LEU A 94 29.99 17.41 -16.56
C LEU A 94 28.93 16.34 -16.33
N CYS A 95 28.93 15.31 -17.18
CA CYS A 95 28.00 14.18 -17.06
C CYS A 95 28.79 12.89 -16.80
N GLY A 96 28.41 12.16 -15.77
CA GLY A 96 28.92 10.83 -15.43
C GLY A 96 27.85 9.77 -15.57
N VAL A 97 28.20 8.63 -16.16
CA VAL A 97 27.32 7.44 -16.21
C VAL A 97 28.07 6.25 -15.66
N ILE A 98 27.59 5.71 -14.53
CA ILE A 98 28.15 4.51 -13.91
C ILE A 98 27.12 3.40 -14.06
N VAL A 99 27.42 2.40 -14.89
CA VAL A 99 26.57 1.22 -15.02
C VAL A 99 26.77 0.34 -13.79
N ILE A 100 25.67 0.07 -13.10
CA ILE A 100 25.65 -0.89 -11.99
C ILE A 100 25.42 -2.26 -12.60
N ASP A 101 26.49 -3.04 -12.71
CA ASP A 101 26.39 -4.39 -13.19
C ASP A 101 25.58 -5.24 -12.18
N SER A 102 24.38 -5.62 -12.59
CA SER A 102 23.47 -6.45 -11.79
C SER A 102 23.80 -7.93 -11.89
N THR A 103 25.04 -8.27 -12.17
CA THR A 103 25.52 -9.68 -12.19
C THR A 103 25.63 -10.29 -10.78
N LEU A 104 25.51 -9.49 -9.75
CA LEU A 104 25.27 -10.04 -8.42
C LEU A 104 23.89 -10.70 -8.42
N PRO A 105 23.79 -11.99 -8.03
CA PRO A 105 22.50 -12.64 -7.93
C PRO A 105 21.63 -11.83 -6.97
N VAL A 106 20.58 -11.20 -7.51
CA VAL A 106 19.56 -10.59 -6.66
C VAL A 106 18.87 -11.76 -5.96
N PRO A 107 18.87 -11.81 -4.61
CA PRO A 107 18.14 -12.86 -3.92
C PRO A 107 16.69 -12.83 -4.41
N PRO A 108 16.05 -13.97 -4.63
CA PRO A 108 14.65 -14.02 -4.99
C PRO A 108 13.83 -13.28 -3.91
N PRO A 109 12.65 -12.76 -4.25
CA PRO A 109 11.77 -12.15 -3.25
C PRO A 109 11.48 -13.16 -2.13
N PRO A 110 11.22 -12.69 -0.89
CA PRO A 110 10.86 -13.58 0.21
C PRO A 110 9.69 -14.49 -0.16
N ASP A 111 9.83 -15.78 0.06
CA ASP A 111 8.86 -16.82 -0.34
C ASP A 111 8.18 -17.49 0.86
N LEU A 112 8.51 -17.08 2.10
CA LEU A 112 7.96 -17.65 3.32
C LEU A 112 6.43 -17.61 3.36
N ALA A 113 5.83 -16.49 2.93
CA ALA A 113 4.38 -16.33 2.87
C ALA A 113 3.73 -17.36 1.93
N SER A 114 4.35 -17.60 0.76
CA SER A 114 3.89 -18.62 -0.19
C SER A 114 3.98 -20.02 0.40
N HIS A 115 5.08 -20.35 1.06
CA HIS A 115 5.27 -21.66 1.69
C HIS A 115 4.28 -21.91 2.83
N LEU A 116 4.04 -20.89 3.66
CA LEU A 116 3.04 -21.00 4.74
C LEU A 116 1.61 -21.06 4.18
N GLY A 117 1.30 -20.35 3.09
CA GLY A 117 0.03 -20.48 2.38
C GLY A 117 -0.20 -21.92 1.90
N HIS A 118 0.78 -22.51 1.23
CA HIS A 118 0.72 -23.92 0.82
C HIS A 118 0.58 -24.90 2.00
N LEU A 119 1.19 -24.59 3.15
CA LEU A 119 1.03 -25.40 4.36
C LEU A 119 -0.41 -25.35 4.89
N LEU A 120 -1.06 -24.19 4.82
CA LEU A 120 -2.48 -24.06 5.16
C LEU A 120 -3.36 -24.85 4.19
N ASP A 121 -3.17 -24.67 2.89
CA ASP A 121 -3.98 -25.29 1.84
C ASP A 121 -3.87 -26.83 1.83
N SER A 122 -2.67 -27.37 2.05
CA SER A 122 -2.42 -28.80 2.11
C SER A 122 -2.93 -29.46 3.39
N ALA A 123 -3.21 -28.65 4.43
CA ALA A 123 -3.55 -29.10 5.78
C ALA A 123 -2.58 -30.17 6.37
N LEU A 124 -1.34 -30.21 5.86
CA LEU A 124 -0.34 -31.18 6.29
C LEU A 124 0.17 -30.82 7.69
N GLY A 125 0.03 -31.75 8.64
CA GLY A 125 0.51 -31.54 10.01
C GLY A 125 -0.39 -30.66 10.89
N THR A 126 -1.61 -30.35 10.45
CA THR A 126 -2.58 -29.60 11.25
C THR A 126 -2.89 -30.32 12.57
N ASP A 127 -2.94 -29.57 13.65
CA ASP A 127 -3.12 -30.04 15.03
C ASP A 127 -4.30 -29.38 15.77
N VAL A 128 -5.06 -28.54 15.05
CA VAL A 128 -6.30 -27.94 15.52
C VAL A 128 -7.29 -27.76 14.37
N SER A 129 -8.58 -27.84 14.70
CA SER A 129 -9.69 -27.54 13.78
C SER A 129 -10.63 -26.52 14.39
N PHE A 130 -11.15 -25.62 13.58
CA PHE A 130 -12.22 -24.70 13.98
C PHE A 130 -13.50 -25.04 13.25
N ILE A 131 -14.63 -25.00 13.96
CA ILE A 131 -15.97 -25.17 13.39
C ILE A 131 -16.60 -23.78 13.40
N VAL A 132 -16.85 -23.21 12.22
CA VAL A 132 -17.41 -21.87 12.04
C VAL A 132 -18.59 -21.96 11.08
N GLY A 133 -19.79 -21.62 11.53
CA GLY A 133 -21.01 -21.74 10.70
C GLY A 133 -21.26 -23.15 10.16
N GLY A 134 -20.74 -24.18 10.80
CA GLY A 134 -20.84 -25.59 10.36
C GLY A 134 -19.70 -26.01 9.40
N GLU A 135 -18.84 -25.12 8.96
CA GLU A 135 -17.66 -25.44 8.16
C GLU A 135 -16.45 -25.77 9.05
N VAL A 136 -15.58 -26.65 8.59
CA VAL A 136 -14.39 -27.08 9.31
C VAL A 136 -13.12 -26.47 8.70
N PHE A 137 -12.39 -25.71 9.48
CA PHE A 137 -11.13 -25.10 9.12
C PHE A 137 -10.00 -25.72 9.91
N ARG A 138 -9.03 -26.34 9.21
CA ARG A 138 -7.85 -26.94 9.83
C ARG A 138 -6.71 -25.96 9.87
N ALA A 139 -5.94 -25.97 10.97
CA ALA A 139 -4.83 -25.03 11.14
C ALA A 139 -3.72 -25.63 12.03
N HIS A 140 -2.65 -24.83 12.22
CA HIS A 140 -1.50 -25.19 13.05
C HIS A 140 -1.47 -24.27 14.27
N ARG A 141 -1.58 -24.85 15.46
CA ARG A 141 -1.55 -24.12 16.75
C ARG A 141 -0.36 -23.16 16.84
N ALA A 142 0.82 -23.64 16.48
CA ALA A 142 2.05 -22.86 16.55
C ALA A 142 2.00 -21.59 15.67
N VAL A 143 1.46 -21.70 14.44
CA VAL A 143 1.33 -20.56 13.53
C VAL A 143 0.33 -19.54 14.07
N LEU A 144 -0.84 -20.01 14.51
CA LEU A 144 -1.89 -19.15 15.07
C LEU A 144 -1.40 -18.40 16.31
N ALA A 145 -0.77 -19.11 17.25
CA ALA A 145 -0.27 -18.53 18.48
C ALA A 145 0.90 -17.54 18.27
N ALA A 146 1.74 -17.78 17.27
CA ALA A 146 2.81 -16.85 16.91
C ALA A 146 2.28 -15.53 16.34
N ARG A 147 1.07 -15.53 15.75
CA ARG A 147 0.49 -14.37 15.06
C ARG A 147 -0.55 -13.63 15.89
N SER A 148 -1.18 -14.30 16.85
CA SER A 148 -2.27 -13.76 17.67
C SER A 148 -2.08 -14.07 19.14
N PRO A 149 -2.05 -13.06 20.02
CA PRO A 149 -2.00 -13.27 21.46
C PRO A 149 -3.27 -13.97 21.99
N VAL A 150 -4.41 -13.77 21.34
CA VAL A 150 -5.67 -14.42 21.70
C VAL A 150 -5.58 -15.91 21.38
N PHE A 151 -5.18 -16.29 20.17
CA PHE A 151 -4.93 -17.70 19.84
C PHE A 151 -3.86 -18.32 20.73
N ASN A 152 -2.82 -17.58 21.09
CA ASN A 152 -1.82 -18.08 22.02
C ASN A 152 -2.45 -18.43 23.38
N ALA A 153 -3.26 -17.52 23.92
CA ALA A 153 -3.94 -17.76 25.20
C ALA A 153 -4.96 -18.90 25.12
N GLU A 154 -5.72 -18.98 24.02
CA GLU A 154 -6.75 -20.03 23.82
C GLU A 154 -6.12 -21.42 23.60
N LEU A 155 -5.00 -21.49 22.86
CA LEU A 155 -4.42 -22.76 22.43
C LEU A 155 -3.33 -23.30 23.39
N PHE A 156 -2.64 -22.41 24.12
CA PHE A 156 -1.50 -22.74 24.97
C PHE A 156 -1.59 -22.13 26.38
N GLY A 157 -2.63 -21.35 26.69
CA GLY A 157 -2.83 -20.76 28.01
C GLY A 157 -3.12 -21.81 29.10
N ALA A 158 -3.06 -21.37 30.34
CA ALA A 158 -3.24 -22.27 31.53
C ALA A 158 -4.61 -22.97 31.59
N MET A 159 -5.62 -22.43 30.92
CA MET A 159 -6.96 -23.00 30.78
C MET A 159 -7.21 -23.68 29.43
N ALA A 160 -6.17 -23.72 28.57
CA ALA A 160 -6.29 -24.37 27.29
C ALA A 160 -6.40 -25.87 27.48
N ASP A 161 -7.47 -26.48 26.97
CA ASP A 161 -7.49 -27.92 26.79
C ASP A 161 -6.65 -28.29 25.58
N ALA A 162 -5.34 -28.50 25.83
CA ALA A 162 -4.37 -28.85 24.81
C ALA A 162 -4.75 -30.12 24.03
N THR A 163 -5.74 -30.88 24.54
CA THR A 163 -6.24 -32.10 23.93
C THR A 163 -7.47 -31.89 23.05
N MET A 164 -8.10 -30.70 23.07
CA MET A 164 -9.25 -30.43 22.22
C MET A 164 -8.85 -30.37 20.74
N PRO A 165 -9.27 -31.32 19.90
CA PRO A 165 -8.94 -31.32 18.48
C PRO A 165 -9.77 -30.32 17.68
N SER A 166 -10.88 -29.82 18.24
CA SER A 166 -11.79 -28.91 17.55
C SER A 166 -12.38 -27.85 18.48
N ILE A 167 -12.44 -26.61 17.99
CA ILE A 167 -12.95 -25.42 18.68
C ILE A 167 -14.12 -24.88 17.87
N THR A 168 -15.30 -24.71 18.47
CA THR A 168 -16.41 -24.07 17.78
C THR A 168 -16.39 -22.57 18.04
N LEU A 169 -16.38 -21.79 16.95
CA LEU A 169 -16.46 -20.34 17.02
C LEU A 169 -17.85 -19.87 16.60
N HIS A 170 -18.38 -18.95 17.38
CA HIS A 170 -19.66 -18.30 17.12
C HIS A 170 -19.42 -16.84 16.74
N ASP A 171 -20.39 -16.24 16.06
CA ASP A 171 -20.38 -14.82 15.68
C ASP A 171 -19.23 -14.40 14.75
N ILE A 172 -18.82 -15.32 13.87
CA ILE A 172 -17.87 -15.05 12.79
C ILE A 172 -18.43 -15.71 11.52
N GLU A 173 -18.41 -14.96 10.42
CA GLU A 173 -18.76 -15.48 9.11
C GLU A 173 -17.68 -16.44 8.59
N PRO A 174 -18.03 -17.62 8.07
CA PRO A 174 -17.05 -18.61 7.58
C PRO A 174 -16.11 -18.07 6.52
N ALA A 175 -16.63 -17.27 5.59
CA ALA A 175 -15.82 -16.61 4.54
C ALA A 175 -14.78 -15.66 5.14
N ALA A 176 -15.16 -14.83 6.11
CA ALA A 176 -14.24 -13.93 6.80
C ALA A 176 -13.19 -14.68 7.63
N PHE A 177 -13.58 -15.77 8.28
CA PHE A 177 -12.65 -16.63 9.02
C PHE A 177 -11.61 -17.26 8.10
N LYS A 178 -12.03 -17.73 6.92
CA LYS A 178 -11.13 -18.29 5.90
C LYS A 178 -10.08 -17.26 5.45
N VAL A 179 -10.52 -16.05 5.12
CA VAL A 179 -9.63 -14.96 4.72
C VAL A 179 -8.69 -14.54 5.85
N MET A 180 -9.20 -14.47 7.07
CA MET A 180 -8.39 -14.19 8.26
C MET A 180 -7.31 -15.26 8.47
N LEU A 181 -7.65 -16.55 8.35
CA LEU A 181 -6.65 -17.63 8.42
C LEU A 181 -5.59 -17.47 7.35
N GLN A 182 -5.97 -17.21 6.10
CA GLN A 182 -5.03 -16.98 5.03
C GLN A 182 -4.08 -15.81 5.35
N PHE A 183 -4.62 -14.71 5.89
CA PHE A 183 -3.80 -13.57 6.34
C PHE A 183 -2.83 -13.95 7.47
N VAL A 184 -3.26 -14.74 8.44
CA VAL A 184 -2.39 -15.21 9.53
C VAL A 184 -1.16 -15.94 9.00
N TYR A 185 -1.30 -16.74 7.94
CA TYR A 185 -0.20 -17.50 7.34
C TYR A 185 0.64 -16.67 6.37
N THR A 186 0.02 -15.81 5.56
CA THR A 186 0.67 -15.15 4.42
C THR A 186 0.99 -13.68 4.64
N ASP A 187 0.42 -13.04 5.66
CA ASP A 187 0.45 -11.60 5.92
C ASP A 187 -0.11 -10.76 4.75
N ALA A 188 -0.91 -11.37 3.88
CA ALA A 188 -1.52 -10.77 2.71
C ALA A 188 -3.01 -11.09 2.63
N LEU A 189 -3.81 -10.16 2.10
CA LEU A 189 -5.19 -10.39 1.72
C LEU A 189 -5.26 -10.87 0.27
N PRO A 190 -6.28 -11.66 -0.09
CA PRO A 190 -6.65 -11.91 -1.47
C PRO A 190 -6.94 -10.62 -2.23
N SER A 191 -7.00 -10.71 -3.56
CA SER A 191 -7.44 -9.58 -4.40
C SER A 191 -8.90 -9.19 -4.10
N ASP A 192 -9.25 -7.95 -4.39
CA ASP A 192 -10.62 -7.47 -4.11
C ASP A 192 -11.68 -8.27 -4.87
N ASP A 193 -11.36 -8.76 -6.08
CA ASP A 193 -12.23 -9.65 -6.86
C ASP A 193 -12.47 -11.01 -6.17
N GLU A 194 -11.48 -11.51 -5.42
CA GLU A 194 -11.60 -12.79 -4.69
C GLU A 194 -12.30 -12.63 -3.34
N LEU A 195 -12.33 -11.42 -2.79
CA LEU A 195 -13.00 -11.12 -1.52
C LEU A 195 -14.53 -11.04 -1.67
N GLY A 196 -15.01 -10.90 -2.90
CA GLY A 196 -16.44 -10.88 -3.22
C GLY A 196 -17.08 -9.50 -3.10
N ASP A 197 -18.36 -9.46 -3.49
CA ASP A 197 -19.17 -8.24 -3.49
C ASP A 197 -20.40 -8.45 -2.60
N PRO A 198 -20.70 -7.52 -1.66
CA PRO A 198 -20.03 -6.22 -1.49
C PRO A 198 -18.75 -6.29 -0.61
N LEU A 199 -17.66 -5.74 -1.13
CA LEU A 199 -16.35 -5.70 -0.45
C LEU A 199 -16.44 -5.10 0.96
N ALA A 200 -17.25 -4.06 1.15
CA ALA A 200 -17.41 -3.39 2.44
C ALA A 200 -17.94 -4.33 3.54
N GLU A 201 -18.86 -5.24 3.21
CA GLU A 201 -19.39 -6.22 4.16
C GLU A 201 -18.29 -7.20 4.61
N MET A 202 -17.53 -7.74 3.65
CA MET A 202 -16.39 -8.59 3.96
C MET A 202 -15.36 -7.88 4.83
N MET A 203 -15.04 -6.60 4.53
CA MET A 203 -14.09 -5.81 5.33
C MET A 203 -14.60 -5.56 6.75
N ILE A 204 -15.91 -5.34 6.95
CA ILE A 204 -16.51 -5.22 8.28
C ILE A 204 -16.34 -6.55 9.05
N HIS A 205 -16.68 -7.69 8.46
CA HIS A 205 -16.52 -8.99 9.12
C HIS A 205 -15.06 -9.30 9.44
N LEU A 206 -14.14 -8.95 8.54
CA LEU A 206 -12.71 -9.11 8.78
C LEU A 206 -12.19 -8.20 9.88
N LEU A 207 -12.68 -6.95 9.96
CA LEU A 207 -12.31 -6.01 11.02
C LEU A 207 -12.76 -6.55 12.39
N VAL A 208 -13.97 -7.06 12.47
CA VAL A 208 -14.50 -7.70 13.69
C VAL A 208 -13.65 -8.89 14.11
N ALA A 209 -13.30 -9.77 13.16
CA ALA A 209 -12.44 -10.91 13.41
C ALA A 209 -11.02 -10.48 13.82
N ALA A 210 -10.46 -9.46 13.16
CA ALA A 210 -9.15 -8.92 13.47
C ALA A 210 -9.07 -8.33 14.87
N ASP A 211 -10.10 -7.60 15.29
CA ASP A 211 -10.21 -7.07 16.65
C ASP A 211 -10.29 -8.19 17.69
N ARG A 212 -11.19 -9.17 17.46
CA ARG A 212 -11.39 -10.33 18.35
C ARG A 212 -10.11 -11.14 18.58
N PHE A 213 -9.31 -11.35 17.53
CA PHE A 213 -8.07 -12.12 17.61
C PHE A 213 -6.81 -11.26 17.77
N ALA A 214 -6.96 -9.97 18.05
CA ALA A 214 -5.86 -9.00 18.22
C ALA A 214 -4.86 -9.06 17.06
N LEU A 215 -5.37 -9.03 15.84
CA LEU A 215 -4.60 -8.97 14.61
C LEU A 215 -4.49 -7.50 14.14
N ASP A 216 -3.72 -6.69 14.87
CA ASP A 216 -3.69 -5.22 14.69
C ASP A 216 -3.41 -4.79 13.25
N ARG A 217 -2.47 -5.47 12.58
CA ARG A 217 -2.15 -5.17 11.18
C ARG A 217 -3.33 -5.43 10.25
N LEU A 218 -4.06 -6.53 10.42
CA LEU A 218 -5.26 -6.84 9.63
C LEU A 218 -6.35 -5.80 9.89
N LYS A 219 -6.56 -5.42 11.15
CA LYS A 219 -7.51 -4.38 11.54
C LYS A 219 -7.23 -3.06 10.80
N VAL A 220 -5.98 -2.60 10.79
CA VAL A 220 -5.58 -1.37 10.07
C VAL A 220 -5.79 -1.49 8.57
N ILE A 221 -5.51 -2.64 7.96
CA ILE A 221 -5.76 -2.86 6.52
C ILE A 221 -7.25 -2.78 6.22
N CYS A 222 -8.11 -3.40 7.05
CA CYS A 222 -9.57 -3.32 6.88
C CYS A 222 -10.07 -1.88 7.03
N GLU A 223 -9.57 -1.13 8.03
CA GLU A 223 -9.90 0.29 8.20
C GLU A 223 -9.57 1.11 6.95
N LEU A 224 -8.37 0.94 6.38
CA LEU A 224 -7.95 1.67 5.18
C LEU A 224 -8.83 1.34 3.98
N LYS A 225 -9.11 0.05 3.74
CA LYS A 225 -9.98 -0.38 2.64
C LYS A 225 -11.41 0.13 2.80
N LEU A 226 -11.93 0.17 4.03
CA LEU A 226 -13.25 0.74 4.32
C LEU A 226 -13.28 2.25 4.06
N CYS A 227 -12.24 3.00 4.45
CA CYS A 227 -12.14 4.42 4.15
C CYS A 227 -12.17 4.71 2.64
N GLU A 228 -11.49 3.89 1.84
CA GLU A 228 -11.43 4.03 0.38
C GLU A 228 -12.76 3.70 -0.33
N ASN A 229 -13.63 2.89 0.31
CA ASN A 229 -14.84 2.33 -0.28
C ASN A 229 -16.14 2.77 0.44
N VAL A 230 -16.14 3.92 1.09
CA VAL A 230 -17.35 4.47 1.74
C VAL A 230 -18.40 4.85 0.68
N SER A 231 -19.60 4.31 0.81
CA SER A 231 -20.74 4.63 -0.05
C SER A 231 -21.99 4.97 0.76
N ALA A 232 -23.02 5.50 0.12
CA ALA A 232 -24.27 5.81 0.82
C ALA A 232 -24.97 4.56 1.37
N GLU A 233 -24.77 3.43 0.72
CA GLU A 233 -25.35 2.13 1.09
C GLU A 233 -24.63 1.53 2.31
N THR A 234 -23.33 1.79 2.48
CA THR A 234 -22.48 1.13 3.48
C THR A 234 -22.08 2.01 4.65
N VAL A 235 -22.08 3.36 4.49
CA VAL A 235 -21.52 4.30 5.47
C VAL A 235 -22.09 4.14 6.87
N ALA A 236 -23.36 3.85 7.01
CA ALA A 236 -24.00 3.71 8.32
C ALA A 236 -23.54 2.44 9.05
N SER A 237 -23.47 1.31 8.36
CA SER A 237 -22.91 0.06 8.90
C SER A 237 -21.42 0.19 9.23
N VAL A 238 -20.67 0.86 8.37
CA VAL A 238 -19.24 1.16 8.59
C VAL A 238 -19.06 2.07 9.81
N LEU A 239 -19.91 3.07 10.00
CA LEU A 239 -19.86 3.95 11.18
C LEU A 239 -20.17 3.18 12.48
N VAL A 240 -21.16 2.31 12.46
CA VAL A 240 -21.47 1.40 13.58
C VAL A 240 -20.26 0.54 13.94
N CYS A 241 -19.61 -0.02 12.94
CA CYS A 241 -18.39 -0.81 13.11
C CYS A 241 -17.25 0.05 13.67
N ALA A 242 -17.00 1.23 13.11
CA ALA A 242 -15.94 2.14 13.55
C ALA A 242 -16.09 2.58 15.01
N GLU A 243 -17.33 2.86 15.44
CA GLU A 243 -17.64 3.23 16.82
C GLU A 243 -17.47 2.05 17.78
N THR A 244 -17.97 0.85 17.39
CA THR A 244 -17.91 -0.35 18.22
C THR A 244 -16.48 -0.81 18.48
N TYR A 245 -15.62 -0.76 17.46
CA TYR A 245 -14.25 -1.32 17.50
C TYR A 245 -13.15 -0.26 17.65
N GLY A 246 -13.53 0.99 17.94
CA GLY A 246 -12.59 2.06 18.27
C GLY A 246 -11.69 2.47 17.10
N CYS A 247 -12.26 2.69 15.91
CA CYS A 247 -11.56 3.09 14.69
C CYS A 247 -11.76 4.60 14.40
N PRO A 248 -11.01 5.51 15.06
CA PRO A 248 -11.31 6.95 15.02
C PRO A 248 -11.10 7.59 13.65
N LYS A 249 -10.20 7.06 12.83
CA LYS A 249 -9.99 7.54 11.46
C LYS A 249 -11.19 7.18 10.58
N LEU A 250 -11.60 5.91 10.61
CA LEU A 250 -12.76 5.43 9.87
C LEU A 250 -14.05 6.16 10.29
N LYS A 251 -14.22 6.39 11.60
CA LYS A 251 -15.33 7.20 12.12
C LYS A 251 -15.36 8.58 11.47
N ARG A 252 -14.20 9.27 11.41
CA ARG A 252 -14.09 10.60 10.81
C ARG A 252 -14.48 10.58 9.33
N GLU A 253 -13.96 9.65 8.55
CA GLU A 253 -14.31 9.52 7.13
C GLU A 253 -15.82 9.31 6.93
N CYS A 254 -16.46 8.49 7.78
CA CYS A 254 -17.90 8.31 7.74
C CYS A 254 -18.65 9.60 8.09
N MET A 255 -18.20 10.35 9.10
CA MET A 255 -18.81 11.63 9.50
C MET A 255 -18.70 12.67 8.37
N ASP A 256 -17.52 12.78 7.74
CA ASP A 256 -17.28 13.67 6.61
C ASP A 256 -18.16 13.29 5.40
N PHE A 257 -18.39 12.00 5.16
CA PHE A 257 -19.30 11.53 4.14
C PHE A 257 -20.76 11.93 4.41
N PHE A 258 -21.19 11.81 5.66
CA PHE A 258 -22.54 12.21 6.10
C PHE A 258 -22.76 13.73 6.06
N ALA A 259 -21.73 14.56 6.22
CA ALA A 259 -21.84 16.01 6.14
C ALA A 259 -22.37 16.52 4.78
N VAL A 260 -22.28 15.69 3.73
CA VAL A 260 -22.87 15.99 2.44
C VAL A 260 -24.36 15.60 2.46
N LYS A 261 -25.26 16.57 2.46
CA LYS A 261 -26.73 16.38 2.55
C LYS A 261 -27.28 15.32 1.61
N ARG A 262 -26.78 15.24 0.36
CA ARG A 262 -27.23 14.23 -0.61
C ARG A 262 -26.87 12.80 -0.15
N ASN A 263 -25.70 12.62 0.42
CA ASN A 263 -25.23 11.33 0.94
C ASN A 263 -26.03 10.90 2.16
N PHE A 264 -26.25 11.84 3.08
CA PHE A 264 -27.07 11.63 4.26
C PHE A 264 -28.47 11.15 3.91
N MET A 265 -29.17 11.85 2.98
CA MET A 265 -30.52 11.47 2.55
C MET A 265 -30.59 10.07 1.93
N LYS A 266 -29.55 9.63 1.23
CA LYS A 266 -29.50 8.28 0.68
C LYS A 266 -29.24 7.24 1.77
N ALA A 267 -28.29 7.51 2.68
CA ALA A 267 -27.92 6.58 3.74
C ALA A 267 -29.05 6.35 4.76
N MET A 268 -29.91 7.36 5.00
CA MET A 268 -31.09 7.23 5.87
C MET A 268 -32.08 6.14 5.45
N ALA A 269 -32.10 5.77 4.17
CA ALA A 269 -32.98 4.73 3.63
C ALA A 269 -32.40 3.32 3.74
N THR A 270 -31.25 3.14 4.39
CA THR A 270 -30.57 1.86 4.49
C THR A 270 -30.83 1.18 5.84
N ASP A 271 -30.77 -0.16 5.87
CA ASP A 271 -30.88 -0.94 7.13
C ASP A 271 -29.71 -0.63 8.07
N GLY A 272 -28.54 -0.29 7.53
CA GLY A 272 -27.40 0.16 8.31
C GLY A 272 -27.69 1.41 9.14
N PHE A 273 -28.52 2.35 8.62
CA PHE A 273 -28.92 3.54 9.36
C PHE A 273 -29.89 3.20 10.50
N LEU A 274 -30.77 2.23 10.29
CA LEU A 274 -31.65 1.72 11.37
C LEU A 274 -30.81 1.09 12.50
N MET A 275 -29.78 0.33 12.14
CA MET A 275 -28.83 -0.23 13.11
C MET A 275 -28.07 0.88 13.86
N LEU A 276 -27.65 1.94 13.18
CA LEU A 276 -26.99 3.10 13.80
C LEU A 276 -27.92 3.77 14.82
N LEU A 277 -29.18 4.01 14.48
CA LEU A 277 -30.18 4.58 15.38
C LEU A 277 -30.40 3.73 16.63
N GLN A 278 -30.39 2.41 16.49
CA GLN A 278 -30.58 1.47 17.60
C GLN A 278 -29.36 1.40 18.53
N LYS A 279 -28.15 1.31 17.97
CA LYS A 279 -26.92 1.11 18.76
C LYS A 279 -26.33 2.43 19.28
N PHE A 280 -26.43 3.51 18.51
CA PHE A 280 -25.81 4.81 18.80
C PHE A 280 -26.78 5.97 18.53
N PRO A 281 -27.90 6.08 19.28
CA PRO A 281 -28.94 7.07 19.02
C PRO A 281 -28.43 8.53 19.10
N THR A 282 -27.51 8.83 20.02
CA THR A 282 -26.91 10.17 20.16
C THR A 282 -26.09 10.54 18.91
N LEU A 283 -25.28 9.64 18.41
CA LEU A 283 -24.49 9.85 17.21
C LEU A 283 -25.38 10.08 15.97
N ALA A 284 -26.47 9.33 15.88
CA ALA A 284 -27.44 9.51 14.78
C ALA A 284 -28.16 10.86 14.81
N VAL A 285 -28.44 11.38 16.02
CA VAL A 285 -29.01 12.75 16.19
C VAL A 285 -27.99 13.81 15.81
N ASP A 286 -26.71 13.66 16.23
CA ASP A 286 -25.64 14.61 15.87
C ASP A 286 -25.48 14.73 14.34
N LEU A 287 -25.58 13.60 13.62
CA LEU A 287 -25.56 13.58 12.15
C LEU A 287 -26.74 14.31 11.49
N ALA A 288 -27.90 14.38 12.15
CA ALA A 288 -29.08 15.05 11.61
C ALA A 288 -29.07 16.57 11.84
N VAL A 289 -28.21 17.05 12.74
CA VAL A 289 -28.11 18.47 13.12
C VAL A 289 -26.98 19.18 12.38
N THR A 290 -26.01 18.41 11.82
CA THR A 290 -24.89 18.91 11.03
C THR A 290 -25.31 19.10 9.56
#